data_9be160a04d70d78ae95ff79965f2ae32
#
_entry.id   9be160a04d70d78ae95ff79965f2ae32
#
_cell.length_a   1.000
_cell.length_b   1.000
_cell.length_c   1.000
_cell.angle_alpha   90.00
_cell.angle_beta   90.00
_cell.angle_gamma   90.00
#
_symmetry.space_group_name_H-M   'P 1'
#
loop_
_entity.id
_entity.type
_entity.pdbx_description
1 polymer ?
#
loop_
_entity_poly.entity_id
_entity_poly.type
_entity_poly.pdbx_seq_one_letter_code
_entity_poly.pdbx_strand_id
1 'polypeptide(L)'
;MNQTGRRFFLKAWLASVAELARPGLEEGGDSLARASTLAVPQASVSTPSFKLGLVTYNLARDWDIDTIIKNCELTGFEGVELRTTHKHGVEISLSKERRADVRKRFADSRVRLVSLGTTCEYESPDAAVVEKNIEETRRWCGLAQDLGCMGVKVRPNGFPASVSQEKTLQQIGQALAKCGDAARDHGVEIWLEVHGPGTQLPPNIHRMLTVADHPSVGACWNSNPTDVEGGSIRKSFELLKPWIRSCHINDLYRKNYPWRELMTLLRAINFNRYTFAEISEPSCEPIRFMDYYRALWDYTAGEARP
;
A
#
# COMPACT_ATOMS: atom_id res chain seq x y z
N MET A 1 -47.62 -6.21 25.87
CA MET A 1 -48.17 -4.86 25.67
C MET A 1 -47.11 -4.09 24.87
N ASN A 2 -47.20 -3.50 23.69
CA ASN A 2 -48.13 -3.57 22.58
C ASN A 2 -47.27 -3.26 21.33
N GLN A 3 -47.36 -4.14 20.34
CA GLN A 3 -46.97 -3.81 18.96
C GLN A 3 -48.01 -2.84 18.42
N THR A 4 -47.59 -1.66 18.00
CA THR A 4 -48.28 -0.85 16.97
C THR A 4 -47.47 0.44 16.77
N GLY A 5 -47.01 0.71 15.54
CA GLY A 5 -46.45 2.02 15.18
C GLY A 5 -45.31 2.04 14.17
N ARG A 6 -45.35 1.18 13.15
CA ARG A 6 -44.47 1.33 11.97
C ARG A 6 -45.22 0.94 10.71
N ARG A 7 -46.15 1.75 10.27
CA ARG A 7 -46.73 1.75 8.92
C ARG A 7 -47.44 3.08 8.75
N PHE A 8 -46.74 4.10 8.26
CA PHE A 8 -47.30 5.27 7.59
C PHE A 8 -46.10 6.18 7.24
N PHE A 9 -45.58 6.04 6.05
CA PHE A 9 -44.91 7.07 5.29
C PHE A 9 -44.36 6.44 3.98
N LEU A 10 -45.32 6.04 3.13
CA LEU A 10 -44.99 5.72 1.73
C LEU A 10 -46.31 5.77 0.95
N LYS A 11 -46.77 7.00 0.61
CA LYS A 11 -47.77 7.26 -0.45
C LYS A 11 -48.05 8.77 -0.45
N ALA A 12 -47.32 9.48 -1.26
CA ALA A 12 -47.75 10.75 -1.86
C ALA A 12 -46.56 11.38 -2.60
N TRP A 13 -46.38 11.04 -3.85
CA TRP A 13 -45.72 11.88 -4.89
C TRP A 13 -45.77 11.14 -6.23
N LEU A 14 -46.99 10.97 -6.73
CA LEU A 14 -47.28 10.64 -8.13
C LEU A 14 -48.68 11.15 -8.44
N ALA A 15 -48.77 12.42 -8.88
CA ALA A 15 -49.84 12.93 -9.72
C ALA A 15 -49.66 14.47 -9.80
N SER A 16 -49.17 14.95 -10.92
CA SER A 16 -49.53 16.22 -11.54
C SER A 16 -48.52 16.59 -12.63
N VAL A 17 -48.64 16.03 -13.79
CA VAL A 17 -48.40 16.71 -15.09
C VAL A 17 -49.18 15.93 -16.13
N ALA A 18 -50.39 16.36 -16.37
CA ALA A 18 -51.10 16.09 -17.61
C ALA A 18 -52.11 17.24 -17.81
N GLU A 19 -52.05 17.76 -18.98
CA GLU A 19 -53.07 18.62 -19.62
C GLU A 19 -52.70 20.09 -19.77
N LEU A 20 -52.18 20.36 -20.96
CA LEU A 20 -52.66 21.43 -21.80
C LEU A 20 -52.13 21.22 -23.23
N ALA A 21 -53.01 20.70 -24.11
CA ALA A 21 -52.75 20.50 -25.51
C ALA A 21 -53.68 21.38 -26.38
N ARG A 22 -53.03 22.05 -27.37
CA ARG A 22 -53.41 22.26 -28.78
C ARG A 22 -54.38 23.43 -29.13
N PRO A 23 -54.40 23.87 -30.43
CA PRO A 23 -53.43 23.79 -31.53
C PRO A 23 -53.27 25.12 -32.31
N GLY A 24 -52.24 25.23 -33.12
CA GLY A 24 -52.13 26.25 -34.19
C GLY A 24 -51.13 25.77 -35.23
N LEU A 25 -51.66 25.43 -36.41
CA LEU A 25 -50.92 25.08 -37.62
C LEU A 25 -50.34 26.35 -38.24
N GLU A 26 -49.09 26.35 -38.68
CA GLU A 26 -48.67 26.94 -39.96
C GLU A 26 -47.35 26.34 -40.43
N GLU A 27 -47.36 25.98 -41.72
CA GLU A 27 -46.27 25.38 -42.51
C GLU A 27 -45.14 26.41 -42.79
N GLY A 28 -43.91 25.91 -42.87
CA GLY A 28 -42.83 26.71 -43.48
C GLY A 28 -41.43 26.26 -43.19
N GLY A 29 -40.84 25.50 -44.11
CA GLY A 29 -39.42 25.66 -44.43
C GLY A 29 -38.38 24.83 -43.70
N ASP A 30 -37.89 23.83 -44.41
CA ASP A 30 -36.62 23.11 -44.19
C ASP A 30 -35.46 23.90 -43.56
N SER A 31 -34.98 23.40 -42.45
CA SER A 31 -33.53 23.41 -42.13
C SER A 31 -33.24 22.38 -41.03
N LEU A 32 -32.82 21.20 -41.42
CA LEU A 32 -32.27 20.16 -40.53
C LEU A 32 -30.92 20.68 -39.96
N ALA A 33 -30.99 21.42 -38.88
CA ALA A 33 -29.82 21.67 -38.03
C ALA A 33 -29.46 20.33 -37.32
N ARG A 34 -28.52 19.56 -37.90
CA ARG A 34 -27.84 18.46 -37.21
C ARG A 34 -27.24 19.01 -35.91
N ALA A 35 -27.87 18.65 -34.79
CA ALA A 35 -27.23 18.77 -33.50
C ALA A 35 -26.01 17.83 -33.51
N SER A 36 -24.82 18.36 -33.76
CA SER A 36 -23.55 17.71 -33.49
C SER A 36 -23.46 17.49 -31.98
N THR A 37 -23.80 16.29 -31.55
CA THR A 37 -23.40 15.81 -30.22
C THR A 37 -21.88 15.79 -30.20
N LEU A 38 -21.30 16.82 -29.60
CA LEU A 38 -19.88 16.80 -29.23
C LEU A 38 -19.70 15.63 -28.27
N ALA A 39 -19.24 14.51 -28.79
CA ALA A 39 -18.76 13.40 -27.98
C ALA A 39 -17.58 13.95 -27.15
N VAL A 40 -17.81 14.15 -25.85
CA VAL A 40 -16.73 14.40 -24.91
C VAL A 40 -15.82 13.17 -25.00
N PRO A 41 -14.52 13.34 -25.33
CA PRO A 41 -13.63 12.20 -25.33
C PRO A 41 -13.63 11.58 -23.94
N GLN A 42 -14.17 10.39 -23.79
CA GLN A 42 -13.92 9.59 -22.59
C GLN A 42 -12.42 9.32 -22.59
N ALA A 43 -11.70 10.00 -21.71
CA ALA A 43 -10.32 9.65 -21.41
C ALA A 43 -10.32 8.17 -21.02
N SER A 44 -9.67 7.33 -21.80
CA SER A 44 -9.46 5.93 -21.46
C SER A 44 -8.70 5.91 -20.14
N VAL A 45 -9.41 5.56 -19.06
CA VAL A 45 -8.79 5.37 -17.74
C VAL A 45 -7.98 4.09 -17.87
N SER A 46 -6.66 4.23 -18.09
CA SER A 46 -5.76 3.09 -18.10
C SER A 46 -5.71 2.49 -16.71
N THR A 47 -5.92 1.18 -16.61
CA THR A 47 -5.72 0.42 -15.37
C THR A 47 -4.35 0.74 -14.78
N PRO A 48 -4.22 1.05 -13.47
CA PRO A 48 -2.91 1.30 -12.88
C PRO A 48 -2.02 0.09 -13.09
N SER A 49 -0.75 0.34 -13.39
CA SER A 49 0.25 -0.70 -13.54
C SER A 49 0.63 -1.35 -12.19
N PHE A 50 0.28 -0.70 -11.07
CA PHE A 50 0.53 -1.19 -9.71
C PHE A 50 -0.71 -1.87 -9.11
N LYS A 51 -0.48 -2.71 -8.12
CA LYS A 51 -1.46 -3.61 -7.52
C LYS A 51 -1.74 -3.26 -6.08
N LEU A 52 -2.94 -3.64 -5.59
CA LEU A 52 -3.28 -3.54 -4.18
C LEU A 52 -2.85 -4.80 -3.44
N GLY A 53 -2.11 -4.62 -2.34
CA GLY A 53 -1.76 -5.66 -1.38
C GLY A 53 -2.23 -5.33 0.04
N LEU A 54 -1.99 -6.25 0.96
CA LEU A 54 -2.28 -6.14 2.38
C LEU A 54 -0.99 -6.32 3.19
N VAL A 55 -0.69 -5.40 4.12
CA VAL A 55 0.20 -5.68 5.25
C VAL A 55 -0.62 -6.34 6.34
N THR A 56 -0.15 -7.45 6.90
CA THR A 56 -0.91 -8.14 7.96
C THR A 56 -1.04 -7.35 9.26
N TYR A 57 -0.45 -6.20 9.36
CA TYR A 57 -0.42 -5.29 10.52
C TYR A 57 -1.56 -5.53 11.54
N ASN A 58 -2.38 -4.54 11.93
CA ASN A 58 -3.38 -4.76 12.97
C ASN A 58 -4.66 -5.43 12.44
N LEU A 59 -5.03 -5.21 11.18
CA LEU A 59 -6.22 -5.84 10.60
C LEU A 59 -6.13 -7.37 10.55
N ALA A 60 -4.98 -7.91 10.15
CA ALA A 60 -4.79 -9.33 9.90
C ALA A 60 -3.82 -10.01 10.88
N ARG A 61 -3.52 -9.36 12.02
CA ARG A 61 -2.59 -9.86 13.04
C ARG A 61 -2.93 -11.28 13.48
N ASP A 62 -4.21 -11.54 13.67
CA ASP A 62 -4.72 -12.77 14.23
C ASP A 62 -5.22 -13.77 13.17
N TRP A 63 -4.84 -13.58 11.90
CA TRP A 63 -5.20 -14.49 10.83
C TRP A 63 -4.08 -15.49 10.55
N ASP A 64 -4.47 -16.73 10.31
CA ASP A 64 -3.58 -17.74 9.70
C ASP A 64 -3.47 -17.52 8.18
N ILE A 65 -2.59 -18.28 7.55
CA ILE A 65 -2.31 -18.14 6.10
C ILE A 65 -3.57 -18.36 5.26
N ASP A 66 -4.36 -19.39 5.58
CA ASP A 66 -5.56 -19.72 4.80
C ASP A 66 -6.61 -18.60 4.89
N THR A 67 -6.78 -18.02 6.07
CA THR A 67 -7.65 -16.87 6.30
C THR A 67 -7.15 -15.63 5.54
N ILE A 68 -5.84 -15.37 5.54
CA ILE A 68 -5.23 -14.26 4.80
C ILE A 68 -5.50 -14.42 3.30
N ILE A 69 -5.18 -15.58 2.73
CA ILE A 69 -5.40 -15.88 1.31
C ILE A 69 -6.87 -15.73 0.95
N LYS A 70 -7.76 -16.41 1.68
CA LYS A 70 -9.21 -16.35 1.45
C LYS A 70 -9.75 -14.93 1.44
N ASN A 71 -9.39 -14.13 2.46
CA ASN A 71 -9.91 -12.78 2.60
C ASN A 71 -9.39 -11.87 1.47
N CYS A 72 -8.10 -11.99 1.10
CA CYS A 72 -7.54 -11.25 -0.02
C CYS A 72 -8.21 -11.65 -1.36
N GLU A 73 -8.44 -12.93 -1.61
CA GLU A 73 -9.12 -13.41 -2.84
C GLU A 73 -10.56 -12.89 -2.95
N LEU A 74 -11.32 -12.92 -1.84
CA LEU A 74 -12.70 -12.45 -1.79
C LEU A 74 -12.81 -10.95 -2.08
N THR A 75 -11.83 -10.16 -1.66
CA THR A 75 -11.88 -8.69 -1.72
C THR A 75 -10.98 -8.09 -2.82
N GLY A 76 -10.32 -8.95 -3.60
CA GLY A 76 -9.49 -8.54 -4.74
C GLY A 76 -8.15 -7.91 -4.34
N PHE A 77 -7.61 -8.23 -3.16
CA PHE A 77 -6.23 -7.89 -2.81
C PHE A 77 -5.29 -8.91 -3.46
N GLU A 78 -4.30 -8.44 -4.20
CA GLU A 78 -3.48 -9.27 -5.08
C GLU A 78 -2.14 -9.71 -4.47
N GLY A 79 -1.76 -9.11 -3.36
CA GLY A 79 -0.49 -9.41 -2.69
C GLY A 79 -0.53 -9.23 -1.19
N VAL A 80 0.44 -9.81 -0.50
CA VAL A 80 0.55 -9.74 0.95
C VAL A 80 2.00 -9.47 1.37
N GLU A 81 2.17 -8.58 2.34
CA GLU A 81 3.35 -8.47 3.18
C GLU A 81 3.03 -9.12 4.54
N LEU A 82 3.76 -10.17 4.89
CA LEU A 82 3.62 -10.84 6.18
C LEU A 82 4.52 -10.17 7.21
N ARG A 83 3.93 -9.55 8.23
CA ARG A 83 4.69 -8.94 9.32
C ARG A 83 5.03 -9.96 10.38
N THR A 84 6.26 -9.93 10.89
CA THR A 84 6.75 -10.82 11.97
C THR A 84 5.88 -10.76 13.24
N THR A 85 5.91 -11.81 14.03
CA THR A 85 5.22 -11.97 15.33
C THR A 85 3.69 -12.05 15.24
N HIS A 86 3.14 -12.33 14.07
CA HIS A 86 1.70 -12.48 13.87
C HIS A 86 1.29 -13.97 13.83
N LYS A 87 0.00 -14.24 13.95
CA LYS A 87 -0.57 -15.59 14.08
C LYS A 87 -0.26 -16.52 12.90
N HIS A 88 0.00 -15.99 11.70
CA HIS A 88 0.40 -16.81 10.55
C HIS A 88 1.69 -17.60 10.80
N GLY A 89 2.53 -17.21 11.76
CA GLY A 89 3.71 -17.95 12.22
C GLY A 89 4.85 -18.07 11.21
N VAL A 90 4.88 -17.21 10.18
CA VAL A 90 5.98 -17.21 9.20
C VAL A 90 7.16 -16.43 9.78
N GLU A 91 8.15 -17.18 10.28
CA GLU A 91 9.32 -16.66 11.00
C GLU A 91 10.61 -17.34 10.50
N ILE A 92 11.76 -16.72 10.78
CA ILE A 92 13.08 -17.25 10.42
C ILE A 92 13.41 -18.61 11.02
N SER A 93 12.67 -19.04 12.03
CA SER A 93 12.78 -20.33 12.69
C SER A 93 12.03 -21.45 11.97
N LEU A 94 11.23 -21.16 10.93
CA LEU A 94 10.50 -22.19 10.19
C LEU A 94 11.44 -23.22 9.56
N SER A 95 11.07 -24.52 9.68
CA SER A 95 11.75 -25.60 8.98
C SER A 95 11.58 -25.48 7.45
N LYS A 96 12.46 -26.13 6.70
CA LYS A 96 12.39 -26.14 5.22
C LYS A 96 11.05 -26.66 4.70
N GLU A 97 10.50 -27.69 5.33
CA GLU A 97 9.22 -28.31 4.97
C GLU A 97 8.08 -27.30 5.17
N ARG A 98 8.09 -26.56 6.28
CA ARG A 98 7.07 -25.53 6.55
C ARG A 98 7.19 -24.34 5.59
N ARG A 99 8.42 -23.94 5.22
CA ARG A 99 8.64 -22.92 4.20
C ARG A 99 8.07 -23.34 2.85
N ALA A 100 8.32 -24.61 2.45
CA ALA A 100 7.77 -25.17 1.22
C ALA A 100 6.22 -25.23 1.24
N ASP A 101 5.60 -25.59 2.37
CA ASP A 101 4.16 -25.58 2.55
C ASP A 101 3.58 -24.16 2.40
N VAL A 102 4.15 -23.16 3.08
CA VAL A 102 3.72 -21.75 2.93
C VAL A 102 3.83 -21.28 1.49
N ARG A 103 4.98 -21.52 0.84
CA ARG A 103 5.19 -21.18 -0.56
C ARG A 103 4.14 -21.81 -1.47
N LYS A 104 3.84 -23.09 -1.24
CA LYS A 104 2.85 -23.83 -2.03
C LYS A 104 1.45 -23.23 -1.88
N ARG A 105 1.00 -22.91 -0.67
CA ARG A 105 -0.33 -22.32 -0.41
C ARG A 105 -0.52 -21.02 -1.19
N PHE A 106 0.46 -20.12 -1.18
CA PHE A 106 0.41 -18.90 -1.96
C PHE A 106 0.49 -19.17 -3.48
N ALA A 107 1.31 -20.13 -3.91
CA ALA A 107 1.41 -20.51 -5.32
C ALA A 107 0.12 -21.14 -5.87
N ASP A 108 -0.64 -21.83 -5.05
CA ASP A 108 -1.93 -22.44 -5.40
C ASP A 108 -3.10 -21.41 -5.36
N SER A 109 -2.83 -20.16 -4.99
CA SER A 109 -3.81 -19.08 -4.87
C SER A 109 -3.58 -17.98 -5.91
N ARG A 110 -4.51 -17.03 -5.98
CA ARG A 110 -4.34 -15.80 -6.78
C ARG A 110 -3.61 -14.68 -6.05
N VAL A 111 -3.26 -14.90 -4.78
CA VAL A 111 -2.62 -13.92 -3.90
C VAL A 111 -1.12 -14.19 -3.85
N ARG A 112 -0.30 -13.21 -4.20
CA ARG A 112 1.14 -13.34 -4.12
C ARG A 112 1.66 -13.01 -2.72
N LEU A 113 2.50 -13.88 -2.16
CA LEU A 113 3.35 -13.49 -1.04
C LEU A 113 4.49 -12.61 -1.58
N VAL A 114 4.42 -11.30 -1.29
CA VAL A 114 5.29 -10.30 -1.92
C VAL A 114 6.52 -10.01 -1.08
N SER A 115 6.34 -9.86 0.24
CA SER A 115 7.41 -9.42 1.14
C SER A 115 7.22 -9.90 2.57
N LEU A 116 8.29 -9.80 3.34
CA LEU A 116 8.32 -10.05 4.77
C LEU A 116 8.60 -8.73 5.50
N GLY A 117 7.69 -8.33 6.40
CA GLY A 117 7.83 -7.12 7.21
C GLY A 117 8.51 -7.44 8.53
N THR A 118 9.76 -7.01 8.71
CA THR A 118 10.55 -7.25 9.91
C THR A 118 10.54 -6.07 10.89
N THR A 119 11.13 -6.29 12.06
CA THR A 119 11.45 -5.25 13.04
C THR A 119 12.96 -5.01 13.16
N CYS A 120 13.73 -5.39 12.14
CA CYS A 120 15.17 -5.13 12.12
C CYS A 120 15.45 -3.63 12.01
N GLU A 121 16.31 -3.12 12.88
CA GLU A 121 16.63 -1.70 13.11
C GLU A 121 18.14 -1.54 13.31
N TYR A 122 18.71 -0.40 12.90
CA TYR A 122 20.17 -0.24 12.87
C TYR A 122 20.66 1.05 13.52
N GLU A 123 19.82 1.77 14.26
CA GLU A 123 20.11 3.04 14.90
C GLU A 123 20.79 2.90 16.27
N SER A 124 20.85 1.70 16.84
CA SER A 124 21.39 1.47 18.18
C SER A 124 22.81 2.02 18.32
N PRO A 125 23.15 2.72 19.44
CA PRO A 125 24.52 3.12 19.73
C PRO A 125 25.44 1.93 20.08
N ASP A 126 24.87 0.76 20.37
CA ASP A 126 25.60 -0.48 20.59
C ASP A 126 25.82 -1.22 19.27
N ALA A 127 27.08 -1.31 18.84
CA ALA A 127 27.48 -1.99 17.62
C ALA A 127 27.10 -3.48 17.60
N ALA A 128 27.06 -4.16 18.76
CA ALA A 128 26.65 -5.55 18.83
C ALA A 128 25.16 -5.73 18.51
N VAL A 129 24.33 -4.77 18.91
CA VAL A 129 22.90 -4.75 18.57
C VAL A 129 22.72 -4.56 17.06
N VAL A 130 23.47 -3.63 16.46
CA VAL A 130 23.44 -3.38 15.01
C VAL A 130 23.84 -4.63 14.23
N GLU A 131 24.96 -5.27 14.58
CA GLU A 131 25.44 -6.47 13.91
C GLU A 131 24.45 -7.64 14.05
N LYS A 132 23.82 -7.80 15.23
CA LYS A 132 22.76 -8.77 15.44
C LYS A 132 21.59 -8.55 14.50
N ASN A 133 21.13 -7.30 14.31
CA ASN A 133 20.05 -6.98 13.39
C ASN A 133 20.44 -7.19 11.91
N ILE A 134 21.70 -6.95 11.54
CA ILE A 134 22.21 -7.26 10.21
C ILE A 134 22.16 -8.77 9.97
N GLU A 135 22.64 -9.59 10.92
CA GLU A 135 22.62 -11.03 10.81
C GLU A 135 21.18 -11.60 10.78
N GLU A 136 20.29 -11.03 11.57
CA GLU A 136 18.88 -11.39 11.52
C GLU A 136 18.26 -11.04 10.15
N THR A 137 18.60 -9.88 9.59
CA THR A 137 18.16 -9.50 8.24
C THR A 137 18.66 -10.48 7.16
N ARG A 138 19.89 -10.97 7.26
CA ARG A 138 20.40 -12.04 6.37
C ARG A 138 19.53 -13.30 6.41
N ARG A 139 19.13 -13.71 7.62
CA ARG A 139 18.25 -14.87 7.80
C ARG A 139 16.86 -14.63 7.21
N TRP A 140 16.34 -13.40 7.32
CA TRP A 140 15.10 -12.99 6.65
C TRP A 140 15.23 -13.02 5.12
N CYS A 141 16.37 -12.64 4.56
CA CYS A 141 16.62 -12.76 3.11
C CYS A 141 16.56 -14.22 2.65
N GLY A 142 17.17 -15.15 3.42
CA GLY A 142 17.08 -16.58 3.13
C GLY A 142 15.64 -17.11 3.20
N LEU A 143 14.86 -16.70 4.20
CA LEU A 143 13.44 -17.05 4.28
C LEU A 143 12.66 -16.47 3.10
N ALA A 144 12.89 -15.22 2.75
CA ALA A 144 12.23 -14.55 1.62
C ALA A 144 12.51 -15.27 0.29
N GLN A 145 13.74 -15.71 0.06
CA GLN A 145 14.12 -16.54 -1.10
C GLN A 145 13.34 -17.86 -1.11
N ASP A 146 13.32 -18.60 0.00
CA ASP A 146 12.64 -19.89 0.11
C ASP A 146 11.13 -19.74 -0.16
N LEU A 147 10.52 -18.64 0.25
CA LEU A 147 9.11 -18.35 0.05
C LEU A 147 8.79 -17.73 -1.33
N GLY A 148 9.78 -17.31 -2.10
CA GLY A 148 9.60 -16.64 -3.39
C GLY A 148 9.14 -15.20 -3.27
N CYS A 149 9.47 -14.52 -2.16
CA CYS A 149 9.22 -13.10 -1.95
C CYS A 149 10.14 -12.23 -2.81
N MET A 150 9.71 -10.98 -3.03
CA MET A 150 10.50 -9.96 -3.73
C MET A 150 11.45 -9.22 -2.79
N GLY A 151 11.07 -9.03 -1.52
CA GLY A 151 11.84 -8.22 -0.61
C GLY A 151 11.58 -8.48 0.87
N VAL A 152 12.44 -7.88 1.67
CA VAL A 152 12.39 -7.83 3.13
C VAL A 152 12.32 -6.37 3.56
N LYS A 153 11.27 -5.98 4.26
CA LYS A 153 11.09 -4.64 4.80
C LYS A 153 11.80 -4.54 6.14
N VAL A 154 12.64 -3.50 6.28
CA VAL A 154 13.35 -3.11 7.49
C VAL A 154 13.04 -1.64 7.80
N ARG A 155 13.37 -1.15 9.00
CA ARG A 155 13.02 0.22 9.37
C ARG A 155 14.13 0.94 10.10
N PRO A 156 14.26 2.26 9.93
CA PRO A 156 14.99 3.13 10.83
C PRO A 156 14.02 3.57 11.92
N ASN A 157 14.32 3.44 13.18
CA ASN A 157 13.29 3.64 14.21
C ASN A 157 13.55 4.86 15.12
N GLY A 158 14.31 5.84 14.66
CA GLY A 158 14.54 7.09 15.35
C GLY A 158 16.03 7.41 15.56
N PHE A 159 16.29 8.39 16.41
CA PHE A 159 17.63 8.84 16.73
C PHE A 159 17.92 8.63 18.23
N PRO A 160 18.96 7.84 18.60
CA PRO A 160 19.37 7.74 19.99
C PRO A 160 19.93 9.08 20.48
N ALA A 161 19.54 9.49 21.68
CA ALA A 161 19.95 10.79 22.24
C ALA A 161 21.48 10.93 22.44
N SER A 162 22.18 9.79 22.56
CA SER A 162 23.63 9.74 22.80
C SER A 162 24.50 9.88 21.55
N VAL A 163 23.90 9.87 20.35
CA VAL A 163 24.62 9.88 19.07
C VAL A 163 24.08 11.01 18.19
N SER A 164 24.95 11.71 17.46
CA SER A 164 24.47 12.72 16.52
C SER A 164 23.66 12.11 15.38
N GLN A 165 22.67 12.86 14.88
CA GLN A 165 21.80 12.40 13.80
C GLN A 165 22.61 11.96 12.57
N GLU A 166 23.61 12.75 12.15
CA GLU A 166 24.46 12.41 11.00
C GLU A 166 25.19 11.08 11.18
N LYS A 167 25.74 10.82 12.37
CA LYS A 167 26.38 9.52 12.66
C LYS A 167 25.39 8.37 12.61
N THR A 168 24.16 8.57 13.11
CA THR A 168 23.10 7.56 13.07
C THR A 168 22.68 7.28 11.61
N LEU A 169 22.48 8.32 10.80
CA LEU A 169 22.14 8.15 9.38
C LEU A 169 23.24 7.40 8.61
N GLN A 170 24.49 7.75 8.86
CA GLN A 170 25.66 7.07 8.29
C GLN A 170 25.70 5.59 8.68
N GLN A 171 25.51 5.28 9.97
CA GLN A 171 25.49 3.92 10.49
C GLN A 171 24.36 3.08 9.87
N ILE A 172 23.13 3.61 9.81
CA ILE A 172 22.01 2.93 9.19
C ILE A 172 22.30 2.65 7.72
N GLY A 173 22.82 3.64 6.97
CA GLY A 173 23.17 3.45 5.57
C GLY A 173 24.22 2.37 5.35
N GLN A 174 25.27 2.32 6.17
CA GLN A 174 26.31 1.28 6.14
C GLN A 174 25.75 -0.11 6.48
N ALA A 175 24.84 -0.20 7.45
CA ALA A 175 24.16 -1.44 7.79
C ALA A 175 23.27 -1.93 6.60
N LEU A 176 22.55 -1.00 5.96
CA LEU A 176 21.74 -1.31 4.78
C LEU A 176 22.58 -1.83 3.62
N ALA A 177 23.80 -1.30 3.40
CA ALA A 177 24.71 -1.84 2.39
C ALA A 177 25.05 -3.31 2.65
N LYS A 178 25.41 -3.67 3.88
CA LYS A 178 25.67 -5.06 4.29
C LYS A 178 24.43 -5.97 4.12
N CYS A 179 23.25 -5.45 4.45
CA CYS A 179 21.98 -6.16 4.22
C CYS A 179 21.69 -6.30 2.72
N GLY A 180 22.04 -5.29 1.92
CA GLY A 180 21.93 -5.30 0.46
C GLY A 180 22.77 -6.40 -0.19
N ASP A 181 24.01 -6.61 0.30
CA ASP A 181 24.84 -7.73 -0.14
C ASP A 181 24.15 -9.08 0.10
N ALA A 182 23.62 -9.29 1.30
CA ALA A 182 22.88 -10.52 1.62
C ALA A 182 21.60 -10.66 0.75
N ALA A 183 20.88 -9.58 0.51
CA ALA A 183 19.71 -9.58 -0.34
C ALA A 183 20.04 -9.96 -1.79
N ARG A 184 21.12 -9.39 -2.35
CA ARG A 184 21.64 -9.76 -3.67
C ARG A 184 21.94 -11.26 -3.76
N ASP A 185 22.63 -11.81 -2.76
CA ASP A 185 23.04 -13.21 -2.75
C ASP A 185 21.84 -14.17 -2.67
N HIS A 186 20.71 -13.70 -2.15
CA HIS A 186 19.44 -14.43 -2.08
C HIS A 186 18.44 -14.05 -3.21
N GLY A 187 18.80 -13.14 -4.12
CA GLY A 187 17.92 -12.71 -5.21
C GLY A 187 16.68 -11.94 -4.75
N VAL A 188 16.77 -11.25 -3.61
CA VAL A 188 15.70 -10.43 -3.01
C VAL A 188 16.18 -8.98 -2.83
N GLU A 189 15.31 -8.12 -2.32
CA GLU A 189 15.63 -6.71 -2.05
C GLU A 189 15.45 -6.37 -0.56
N ILE A 190 16.13 -5.33 -0.08
CA ILE A 190 15.87 -4.67 1.21
C ILE A 190 15.06 -3.41 0.95
N TRP A 191 13.96 -3.26 1.66
CA TRP A 191 13.09 -2.09 1.57
C TRP A 191 13.11 -1.32 2.90
N LEU A 192 13.81 -0.17 2.90
CA LEU A 192 13.84 0.73 4.05
C LEU A 192 12.49 1.45 4.14
N GLU A 193 11.74 1.18 5.19
CA GLU A 193 10.48 1.87 5.46
C GLU A 193 10.73 3.33 5.85
N VAL A 194 9.95 4.24 5.28
CA VAL A 194 9.93 5.67 5.67
C VAL A 194 9.24 5.78 7.04
N HIS A 195 9.98 5.49 8.11
CA HIS A 195 9.46 5.28 9.45
C HIS A 195 10.34 5.89 10.55
N GLY A 196 9.73 6.10 11.73
CA GLY A 196 10.39 6.47 12.98
C GLY A 196 10.55 7.97 13.22
N PRO A 197 10.54 8.41 14.50
CA PRO A 197 10.65 9.83 14.85
C PRO A 197 11.92 10.47 14.29
N GLY A 198 11.76 11.46 13.42
CA GLY A 198 12.86 12.15 12.76
C GLY A 198 13.50 11.36 11.60
N THR A 199 13.73 10.07 11.73
CA THR A 199 14.29 9.24 10.66
C THR A 199 13.35 9.13 9.45
N GLN A 200 12.03 9.21 9.65
CA GLN A 200 11.03 9.20 8.57
C GLN A 200 11.07 10.45 7.67
N LEU A 201 11.78 11.51 8.04
CA LEU A 201 11.87 12.69 7.18
C LEU A 201 12.52 12.32 5.84
N PRO A 202 11.91 12.66 4.69
CA PRO A 202 12.41 12.29 3.37
C PRO A 202 13.89 12.61 3.12
N PRO A 203 14.45 13.76 3.57
CA PRO A 203 15.89 14.01 3.45
C PRO A 203 16.76 13.02 4.23
N ASN A 204 16.30 12.53 5.38
CA ASN A 204 17.03 11.56 6.19
C ASN A 204 16.98 10.16 5.55
N ILE A 205 15.84 9.75 5.03
CA ILE A 205 15.72 8.52 4.22
C ILE A 205 16.63 8.59 3.00
N HIS A 206 16.60 9.70 2.27
CA HIS A 206 17.49 9.92 1.13
C HIS A 206 18.97 9.79 1.52
N ARG A 207 19.36 10.39 2.66
CA ARG A 207 20.74 10.31 3.18
C ARG A 207 21.15 8.86 3.47
N MET A 208 20.29 8.07 4.14
CA MET A 208 20.56 6.66 4.44
C MET A 208 20.71 5.82 3.16
N LEU A 209 19.81 6.01 2.19
CA LEU A 209 19.85 5.30 0.90
C LEU A 209 21.06 5.69 0.06
N THR A 210 21.45 6.95 0.08
CA THR A 210 22.69 7.43 -0.59
C THR A 210 23.94 6.83 0.05
N VAL A 211 23.99 6.69 1.38
CA VAL A 211 25.10 6.03 2.07
C VAL A 211 25.15 4.55 1.78
N ALA A 212 23.99 3.90 1.70
CA ALA A 212 23.90 2.48 1.37
C ALA A 212 24.44 2.20 -0.05
N ASP A 213 24.11 3.05 -1.02
CA ASP A 213 24.54 2.99 -2.43
C ASP A 213 24.55 1.55 -2.98
N HIS A 214 23.44 0.84 -2.81
CA HIS A 214 23.38 -0.58 -3.14
C HIS A 214 22.15 -0.90 -4.02
N PRO A 215 22.30 -1.61 -5.16
CA PRO A 215 21.21 -1.85 -6.11
C PRO A 215 20.06 -2.68 -5.53
N SER A 216 20.33 -3.57 -4.56
CA SER A 216 19.32 -4.36 -3.88
C SER A 216 18.69 -3.65 -2.66
N VAL A 217 18.99 -2.36 -2.45
CA VAL A 217 18.38 -1.56 -1.38
C VAL A 217 17.47 -0.51 -1.99
N GLY A 218 16.25 -0.44 -1.51
CA GLY A 218 15.26 0.56 -1.92
C GLY A 218 14.43 1.06 -0.74
N ALA A 219 13.41 1.87 -1.04
CA ALA A 219 12.50 2.43 -0.07
C ALA A 219 11.14 1.73 -0.11
N CYS A 220 10.56 1.50 1.06
CA CYS A 220 9.13 1.34 1.23
C CYS A 220 8.57 2.73 1.58
N TRP A 221 7.94 3.38 0.59
CA TRP A 221 7.22 4.63 0.84
C TRP A 221 6.13 4.38 1.89
N ASN A 222 6.07 5.22 2.90
CA ASN A 222 4.99 5.17 3.89
C ASN A 222 4.26 6.51 3.87
N SER A 223 2.94 6.49 3.91
CA SER A 223 2.13 7.70 3.78
C SER A 223 2.09 8.50 5.10
N ASN A 224 3.20 9.18 5.40
CA ASN A 224 3.36 9.97 6.62
C ASN A 224 2.93 11.44 6.44
N PRO A 225 2.40 12.09 7.48
CA PRO A 225 2.16 13.53 7.43
C PRO A 225 3.42 14.35 7.13
N THR A 226 4.60 13.83 7.47
CA THR A 226 5.91 14.46 7.22
C THR A 226 6.32 14.49 5.75
N ASP A 227 5.65 13.74 4.89
CA ASP A 227 5.86 13.78 3.45
C ASP A 227 5.24 15.03 2.81
N VAL A 228 4.28 15.64 3.51
CA VAL A 228 3.43 16.71 2.98
C VAL A 228 4.02 18.09 3.29
N GLU A 229 4.30 18.86 2.25
CA GLU A 229 4.73 20.26 2.34
C GLU A 229 3.78 21.13 1.49
N GLY A 230 3.14 22.12 2.11
CA GLY A 230 2.18 22.98 1.41
C GLY A 230 0.99 22.23 0.80
N GLY A 231 0.59 21.09 1.36
CA GLY A 231 -0.51 20.26 0.86
C GLY A 231 -0.13 19.28 -0.26
N SER A 232 1.15 19.17 -0.62
CA SER A 232 1.65 18.31 -1.68
C SER A 232 2.79 17.40 -1.16
N ILE A 233 2.89 16.19 -1.72
CA ILE A 233 4.00 15.25 -1.46
C ILE A 233 5.06 15.29 -2.56
N ARG A 234 4.89 16.10 -3.59
CA ARG A 234 5.74 16.11 -4.79
C ARG A 234 7.22 16.24 -4.47
N LYS A 235 7.60 17.16 -3.59
CA LYS A 235 8.99 17.40 -3.23
C LYS A 235 9.64 16.16 -2.58
N SER A 236 8.94 15.55 -1.64
CA SER A 236 9.38 14.33 -0.95
C SER A 236 9.43 13.14 -1.91
N PHE A 237 8.43 13.02 -2.78
CA PHE A 237 8.37 11.96 -3.79
C PHE A 237 9.50 12.07 -4.82
N GLU A 238 9.74 13.26 -5.38
CA GLU A 238 10.84 13.50 -6.34
C GLU A 238 12.20 13.13 -5.74
N LEU A 239 12.39 13.39 -4.45
CA LEU A 239 13.62 13.07 -3.74
C LEU A 239 13.83 11.54 -3.62
N LEU A 240 12.76 10.77 -3.36
CA LEU A 240 12.86 9.33 -3.07
C LEU A 240 12.51 8.42 -4.26
N LYS A 241 11.92 8.95 -5.33
CA LYS A 241 11.41 8.16 -6.47
C LYS A 241 12.40 7.13 -7.06
N PRO A 242 13.73 7.36 -7.10
CA PRO A 242 14.66 6.36 -7.67
C PRO A 242 14.73 5.07 -6.85
N TRP A 243 14.39 5.15 -5.56
CA TRP A 243 14.48 4.02 -4.63
C TRP A 243 13.16 3.36 -4.30
N ILE A 244 11.99 3.93 -4.68
CA ILE A 244 10.70 3.37 -4.30
C ILE A 244 10.53 1.96 -4.88
N ARG A 245 10.37 0.97 -3.99
CA ARG A 245 10.17 -0.45 -4.32
C ARG A 245 8.82 -0.98 -3.85
N SER A 246 8.27 -0.41 -2.79
CA SER A 246 6.93 -0.70 -2.29
C SER A 246 6.32 0.55 -1.65
N CYS A 247 5.02 0.51 -1.37
CA CYS A 247 4.33 1.60 -0.69
C CYS A 247 3.40 1.03 0.37
N HIS A 248 3.49 1.52 1.60
CA HIS A 248 2.45 1.36 2.61
C HIS A 248 1.45 2.52 2.48
N ILE A 249 0.19 2.18 2.37
CA ILE A 249 -0.92 3.12 2.28
C ILE A 249 -1.78 2.96 3.52
N ASN A 250 -1.89 4.02 4.29
CA ASN A 250 -2.75 4.08 5.48
C ASN A 250 -4.24 4.18 5.08
N ASP A 251 -5.09 4.54 6.00
CA ASP A 251 -6.53 4.67 5.78
C ASP A 251 -6.86 5.75 4.73
N LEU A 252 -7.33 5.34 3.57
CA LEU A 252 -7.62 6.20 2.41
C LEU A 252 -8.74 7.25 2.68
N TYR A 253 -9.57 7.07 3.70
CA TYR A 253 -10.58 8.06 4.08
C TYR A 253 -9.99 9.32 4.72
N ARG A 254 -8.74 9.28 5.17
CA ARG A 254 -8.06 10.42 5.81
C ARG A 254 -7.81 11.53 4.79
N LYS A 255 -8.36 12.72 5.06
CA LYS A 255 -8.29 13.86 4.15
C LYS A 255 -6.99 14.66 4.23
N ASN A 256 -6.15 14.39 5.23
CA ASN A 256 -4.90 15.11 5.48
C ASN A 256 -3.69 14.58 4.68
N TYR A 257 -3.92 13.62 3.79
CA TYR A 257 -2.90 13.11 2.88
C TYR A 257 -3.39 13.19 1.42
N PRO A 258 -2.56 13.65 0.47
CA PRO A 258 -2.97 13.85 -0.93
C PRO A 258 -2.92 12.54 -1.74
N TRP A 259 -3.80 11.59 -1.43
CA TRP A 259 -3.83 10.24 -2.00
C TRP A 259 -3.83 10.20 -3.53
N ARG A 260 -4.63 11.07 -4.17
CA ARG A 260 -4.69 11.14 -5.65
C ARG A 260 -3.36 11.59 -6.26
N GLU A 261 -2.65 12.50 -5.59
CA GLU A 261 -1.33 12.93 -6.02
C GLU A 261 -0.34 11.77 -5.94
N LEU A 262 -0.33 10.99 -4.84
CA LEU A 262 0.50 9.80 -4.71
C LEU A 262 0.26 8.82 -5.86
N MET A 263 -1.00 8.48 -6.15
CA MET A 263 -1.33 7.54 -7.23
C MET A 263 -0.92 8.08 -8.61
N THR A 264 -1.05 9.39 -8.83
CA THR A 264 -0.60 10.05 -10.06
C THR A 264 0.91 10.00 -10.21
N LEU A 265 1.65 10.26 -9.14
CA LEU A 265 3.11 10.25 -9.14
C LEU A 265 3.66 8.82 -9.34
N LEU A 266 3.03 7.81 -8.73
CA LEU A 266 3.39 6.40 -8.95
C LEU A 266 3.19 6.00 -10.42
N ARG A 267 2.09 6.43 -11.05
CA ARG A 267 1.91 6.19 -12.50
C ARG A 267 2.97 6.89 -13.34
N ALA A 268 3.29 8.14 -13.01
CA ALA A 268 4.26 8.92 -13.77
C ALA A 268 5.65 8.28 -13.83
N ILE A 269 6.01 7.46 -12.82
CA ILE A 269 7.26 6.68 -12.81
C ILE A 269 7.09 5.24 -13.31
N ASN A 270 5.93 4.89 -13.90
CA ASN A 270 5.59 3.53 -14.31
C ASN A 270 5.77 2.49 -13.19
N PHE A 271 5.41 2.85 -11.95
CA PHE A 271 5.46 1.93 -10.83
C PHE A 271 4.53 0.74 -11.11
N ASN A 272 5.08 -0.46 -11.15
CA ASN A 272 4.37 -1.69 -11.52
C ASN A 272 4.40 -2.76 -10.41
N ARG A 273 4.58 -2.32 -9.17
CA ARG A 273 4.68 -3.18 -7.99
C ARG A 273 3.43 -3.06 -7.12
N TYR A 274 3.56 -3.18 -5.82
CA TYR A 274 2.46 -3.22 -4.88
C TYR A 274 2.38 -1.97 -4.01
N THR A 275 1.16 -1.48 -3.84
CA THR A 275 0.77 -0.57 -2.78
C THR A 275 0.01 -1.38 -1.74
N PHE A 276 0.47 -1.39 -0.50
CA PHE A 276 -0.08 -2.23 0.56
C PHE A 276 -0.96 -1.43 1.50
N ALA A 277 -2.18 -1.89 1.74
CA ALA A 277 -3.03 -1.37 2.81
C ALA A 277 -2.41 -1.72 4.17
N GLU A 278 -1.91 -0.73 4.88
CA GLU A 278 -1.41 -0.85 6.25
C GLU A 278 -2.44 -0.29 7.22
N ILE A 279 -3.32 -1.16 7.71
CA ILE A 279 -4.48 -0.78 8.50
C ILE A 279 -4.13 -0.78 9.99
N SER A 280 -4.28 0.38 10.62
CA SER A 280 -3.89 0.62 12.01
C SER A 280 -4.85 0.01 13.04
N GLU A 281 -6.08 -0.29 12.65
CA GLU A 281 -7.11 -0.80 13.56
C GLU A 281 -7.68 -2.13 13.09
N PRO A 282 -7.98 -3.06 14.00
CA PRO A 282 -8.72 -4.27 13.66
C PRO A 282 -10.17 -3.94 13.28
N SER A 283 -10.80 -4.81 12.51
CA SER A 283 -12.22 -4.70 12.15
C SER A 283 -12.98 -5.93 12.59
N CYS A 284 -14.18 -5.74 13.17
CA CYS A 284 -15.10 -6.84 13.48
C CYS A 284 -15.74 -7.43 12.20
N GLU A 285 -15.74 -6.68 11.09
CA GLU A 285 -16.24 -7.11 9.77
C GLU A 285 -15.13 -6.93 8.72
N PRO A 286 -14.04 -7.70 8.78
CA PRO A 286 -12.85 -7.43 7.98
C PRO A 286 -13.10 -7.52 6.46
N ILE A 287 -13.93 -8.44 5.99
CA ILE A 287 -14.25 -8.56 4.55
C ILE A 287 -14.94 -7.29 4.06
N ARG A 288 -15.99 -6.85 4.76
CA ARG A 288 -16.69 -5.62 4.41
C ARG A 288 -15.77 -4.40 4.42
N PHE A 289 -14.89 -4.32 5.42
CA PHE A 289 -13.88 -3.26 5.49
C PHE A 289 -12.94 -3.29 4.29
N MET A 290 -12.42 -4.47 3.93
CA MET A 290 -11.52 -4.64 2.79
C MET A 290 -12.22 -4.33 1.46
N ASP A 291 -13.49 -4.67 1.29
CA ASP A 291 -14.30 -4.29 0.11
C ASP A 291 -14.40 -2.76 -0.03
N TYR A 292 -14.70 -2.06 1.07
CA TYR A 292 -14.71 -0.58 1.04
C TYR A 292 -13.34 0.01 0.79
N TYR A 293 -12.28 -0.57 1.38
CA TYR A 293 -10.92 -0.12 1.13
C TYR A 293 -10.54 -0.31 -0.34
N ARG A 294 -10.85 -1.46 -0.92
CA ARG A 294 -10.63 -1.73 -2.34
C ARG A 294 -11.37 -0.74 -3.23
N ALA A 295 -12.63 -0.47 -2.96
CA ALA A 295 -13.42 0.49 -3.73
C ALA A 295 -12.84 1.93 -3.65
N LEU A 296 -12.38 2.35 -2.46
CA LEU A 296 -11.71 3.63 -2.28
C LEU A 296 -10.36 3.68 -3.00
N TRP A 297 -9.61 2.59 -2.98
CA TRP A 297 -8.35 2.48 -3.69
C TRP A 297 -8.56 2.59 -5.20
N ASP A 298 -9.50 1.83 -5.78
CA ASP A 298 -9.86 1.89 -7.21
C ASP A 298 -10.24 3.34 -7.60
N TYR A 299 -11.11 3.97 -6.83
CA TYR A 299 -11.52 5.37 -7.07
C TYR A 299 -10.34 6.35 -7.00
N THR A 300 -9.47 6.19 -6.01
CA THR A 300 -8.30 7.05 -5.78
C THR A 300 -7.25 6.84 -6.86
N ALA A 301 -7.06 5.59 -7.26
CA ALA A 301 -6.19 5.21 -8.35
C ALA A 301 -6.78 5.57 -9.73
N GLY A 302 -8.01 6.10 -9.83
CA GLY A 302 -8.65 6.50 -11.08
C GLY A 302 -9.23 5.32 -11.86
N GLU A 303 -9.49 4.18 -11.21
CA GLU A 303 -10.27 3.09 -11.76
C GLU A 303 -11.75 3.31 -11.42
N ALA A 304 -12.58 3.52 -12.41
CA ALA A 304 -14.01 3.37 -12.22
C ALA A 304 -14.31 1.87 -12.34
N ARG A 305 -14.82 1.24 -11.27
CA ARG A 305 -15.51 -0.04 -11.46
C ARG A 305 -16.79 0.20 -12.27
N PRO A 306 -17.09 -0.65 -13.23
CA PRO A 306 -18.35 -0.57 -13.97
C PRO A 306 -19.56 -0.73 -13.06
#